data_b7d2c05c3a604ed46b34d2124a7011c3
#
_entry.id   b7d2c05c3a604ed46b34d2124a7011c3
#
_cell.length_a   1.000
_cell.length_b   1.000
_cell.length_c   1.000
_cell.angle_alpha   90.00
_cell.angle_beta   90.00
_cell.angle_gamma   90.00
#
_symmetry.space_group_name_H-M   'P 1'
#
loop_
_entity.id
_entity.type
_entity.pdbx_description
1 polymer ?
#
loop_
_entity_poly.entity_id
_entity_poly.type
_entity_poly.pdbx_seq_one_letter_code
_entity_poly.pdbx_strand_id
1 'polypeptide(L)'
;MQALLEFAPIVVFVAAYVAGGLYVATGALMLSMLALLIVDLARERRIPPMHGISALLVFIFGAATLILRSPEFIQWKPTVFYWLVSLALLGSHWIGEKVLVQRLLGAALNDVVRAPDSAWRLLNGIWAGFYALLGVANLGFVYFTSLDTWTYSKPFFVVVVLVFTGASAAWLMKRHQATPEQQGSSQA
;
A
#
# COMPACT_ATOMS: atom_id res chain seq x y z
N MET A 1 -34.36 29.92 -5.86
CA MET A 1 -34.12 28.86 -6.84
C MET A 1 -32.65 28.35 -6.84
N GLN A 2 -31.66 29.20 -6.64
CA GLN A 2 -30.24 28.80 -6.62
C GLN A 2 -29.92 27.82 -5.47
N ALA A 3 -30.38 28.12 -4.25
CA ALA A 3 -30.19 27.22 -3.11
C ALA A 3 -30.79 25.81 -3.30
N LEU A 4 -31.92 25.68 -4.00
CA LEU A 4 -32.52 24.39 -4.32
C LEU A 4 -31.65 23.54 -5.26
N LEU A 5 -30.96 24.20 -6.21
CA LEU A 5 -30.04 23.51 -7.11
C LEU A 5 -28.77 23.04 -6.39
N GLU A 6 -28.29 23.82 -5.42
CA GLU A 6 -27.13 23.48 -4.61
C GLU A 6 -27.36 22.26 -3.69
N PHE A 7 -28.59 22.08 -3.18
CA PHE A 7 -28.95 20.93 -2.37
C PHE A 7 -29.40 19.70 -3.18
N ALA A 8 -29.66 19.85 -4.48
CA ALA A 8 -30.14 18.76 -5.33
C ALA A 8 -29.21 17.52 -5.29
N PRO A 9 -27.87 17.63 -5.35
CA PRO A 9 -26.98 16.46 -5.27
C PRO A 9 -27.14 15.66 -3.97
N ILE A 10 -27.37 16.35 -2.84
CA ILE A 10 -27.57 15.70 -1.53
C ILE A 10 -28.90 14.95 -1.50
N VAL A 11 -29.96 15.57 -2.00
CA VAL A 11 -31.30 14.95 -2.07
C VAL A 11 -31.27 13.71 -2.97
N VAL A 12 -30.62 13.82 -4.12
CA VAL A 12 -30.44 12.69 -5.06
C VAL A 12 -29.65 11.56 -4.41
N PHE A 13 -28.58 11.89 -3.68
CA PHE A 13 -27.79 10.90 -2.93
C PHE A 13 -28.64 10.13 -1.92
N VAL A 14 -29.42 10.85 -1.08
CA VAL A 14 -30.26 10.23 -0.04
C VAL A 14 -31.34 9.35 -0.67
N ALA A 15 -32.03 9.84 -1.71
CA ALA A 15 -33.04 9.07 -2.42
C ALA A 15 -32.47 7.80 -3.05
N ALA A 16 -31.33 7.92 -3.72
CA ALA A 16 -30.63 6.79 -4.34
C ALA A 16 -30.08 5.81 -3.30
N TYR A 17 -29.67 6.29 -2.12
CA TYR A 17 -29.21 5.44 -1.02
C TYR A 17 -30.33 4.54 -0.48
N VAL A 18 -31.51 5.09 -0.29
CA VAL A 18 -32.69 4.33 0.16
C VAL A 18 -33.13 3.32 -0.91
N ALA A 19 -33.03 3.67 -2.18
CA ALA A 19 -33.46 2.83 -3.29
C ALA A 19 -32.48 1.69 -3.65
N GLY A 20 -31.17 1.91 -3.52
CA GLY A 20 -30.16 0.97 -4.06
C GLY A 20 -28.83 0.91 -3.30
N GLY A 21 -28.78 1.51 -2.09
CA GLY A 21 -27.60 1.46 -1.23
C GLY A 21 -26.48 2.42 -1.67
N LEU A 22 -25.34 2.29 -0.98
CA LEU A 22 -24.22 3.25 -1.05
C LEU A 22 -23.66 3.45 -2.47
N TYR A 23 -23.57 2.39 -3.24
CA TYR A 23 -22.91 2.46 -4.56
C TYR A 23 -23.80 3.14 -5.61
N VAL A 24 -25.09 2.84 -5.58
CA VAL A 24 -26.09 3.53 -6.43
C VAL A 24 -26.16 5.01 -6.05
N ALA A 25 -26.15 5.31 -4.77
CA ALA A 25 -26.11 6.67 -4.24
C ALA A 25 -24.85 7.43 -4.69
N THR A 26 -23.68 6.79 -4.62
CA THR A 26 -22.41 7.40 -5.05
C THR A 26 -22.43 7.72 -6.56
N GLY A 27 -22.89 6.80 -7.39
CA GLY A 27 -23.05 7.04 -8.83
C GLY A 27 -24.05 8.16 -9.13
N ALA A 28 -25.20 8.17 -8.45
CA ALA A 28 -26.22 9.20 -8.56
C ALA A 28 -25.71 10.59 -8.10
N LEU A 29 -24.91 10.63 -7.03
CA LEU A 29 -24.25 11.86 -6.56
C LEU A 29 -23.28 12.40 -7.61
N MET A 30 -22.45 11.54 -8.20
CA MET A 30 -21.50 11.94 -9.26
C MET A 30 -22.26 12.50 -10.49
N LEU A 31 -23.32 11.84 -10.92
CA LEU A 31 -24.14 12.30 -12.04
C LEU A 31 -24.83 13.62 -11.75
N SER A 32 -25.41 13.77 -10.55
CA SER A 32 -26.08 15.03 -10.15
C SER A 32 -25.09 16.19 -10.01
N MET A 33 -23.87 15.92 -9.54
CA MET A 33 -22.82 16.93 -9.46
C MET A 33 -22.34 17.35 -10.85
N LEU A 34 -22.21 16.40 -11.80
CA LEU A 34 -21.92 16.72 -13.19
C LEU A 34 -23.03 17.58 -13.81
N ALA A 35 -24.29 17.23 -13.57
CA ALA A 35 -25.42 18.01 -14.05
C ALA A 35 -25.40 19.45 -13.47
N LEU A 36 -25.07 19.62 -12.17
CA LEU A 36 -24.93 20.94 -11.55
C LEU A 36 -23.84 21.77 -12.24
N LEU A 37 -22.67 21.20 -12.49
CA LEU A 37 -21.58 21.89 -13.20
C LEU A 37 -21.99 22.31 -14.62
N ILE A 38 -22.75 21.47 -15.33
CA ILE A 38 -23.27 21.79 -16.69
C ILE A 38 -24.25 22.97 -16.60
N VAL A 39 -25.13 22.98 -15.59
CA VAL A 39 -26.09 24.09 -15.37
C VAL A 39 -25.35 25.37 -15.04
N ASP A 40 -24.34 25.34 -14.18
CA ASP A 40 -23.53 26.52 -13.86
C ASP A 40 -22.83 27.08 -15.11
N LEU A 41 -22.21 26.20 -15.90
CA LEU A 41 -21.53 26.59 -17.12
C LEU A 41 -22.49 27.17 -18.16
N ALA A 42 -23.71 26.62 -18.26
CA ALA A 42 -24.72 27.09 -19.21
C ALA A 42 -25.34 28.45 -18.80
N ARG A 43 -25.51 28.69 -17.48
CA ARG A 43 -26.12 29.91 -16.97
C ARG A 43 -25.14 31.05 -16.76
N GLU A 44 -24.01 30.74 -16.12
CA GLU A 44 -23.06 31.77 -15.66
C GLU A 44 -21.79 31.82 -16.55
N ARG A 45 -21.66 30.91 -17.52
CA ARG A 45 -20.46 30.71 -18.34
C ARG A 45 -19.16 30.54 -17.53
N ARG A 46 -19.28 30.19 -16.27
CA ARG A 46 -18.18 29.91 -15.35
C ARG A 46 -18.65 28.93 -14.28
N ILE A 47 -17.70 28.17 -13.72
CA ILE A 47 -17.96 27.26 -12.61
C ILE A 47 -17.60 28.00 -11.31
N PRO A 48 -18.53 28.16 -10.35
CA PRO A 48 -18.20 28.72 -9.04
C PRO A 48 -17.10 27.88 -8.37
N PRO A 49 -16.07 28.49 -7.75
CA PRO A 49 -14.95 27.75 -7.15
C PRO A 49 -15.39 26.68 -6.15
N MET A 50 -16.42 26.97 -5.35
CA MET A 50 -16.98 26.01 -4.38
C MET A 50 -17.57 24.78 -5.07
N HIS A 51 -18.32 24.94 -6.15
CA HIS A 51 -18.89 23.81 -6.91
C HIS A 51 -17.79 23.02 -7.62
N GLY A 52 -16.76 23.68 -8.15
CA GLY A 52 -15.60 23.04 -8.76
C GLY A 52 -14.83 22.17 -7.77
N ILE A 53 -14.53 22.69 -6.57
CA ILE A 53 -13.83 21.94 -5.51
C ILE A 53 -14.70 20.77 -5.02
N SER A 54 -15.99 21.01 -4.77
CA SER A 54 -16.93 19.97 -4.34
C SER A 54 -17.05 18.86 -5.38
N ALA A 55 -17.15 19.20 -6.65
CA ALA A 55 -17.19 18.24 -7.73
C ALA A 55 -15.90 17.43 -7.81
N LEU A 56 -14.75 18.08 -7.73
CA LEU A 56 -13.44 17.40 -7.72
C LEU A 56 -13.38 16.35 -6.60
N LEU A 57 -13.76 16.72 -5.38
CA LEU A 57 -13.79 15.80 -4.23
C LEU A 57 -14.78 14.66 -4.45
N VAL A 58 -16.01 14.96 -4.93
CA VAL A 58 -17.02 13.94 -5.23
C VAL A 58 -16.53 12.96 -6.30
N PHE A 59 -15.85 13.44 -7.36
CA PHE A 59 -15.32 12.56 -8.39
C PHE A 59 -14.16 11.72 -7.88
N ILE A 60 -13.22 12.28 -7.12
CA ILE A 60 -12.09 11.53 -6.55
C ILE A 60 -12.59 10.46 -5.58
N PHE A 61 -13.38 10.85 -4.57
CA PHE A 61 -13.86 9.91 -3.54
C PHE A 61 -14.95 8.97 -4.07
N GLY A 62 -15.81 9.45 -4.97
CA GLY A 62 -16.83 8.64 -5.61
C GLY A 62 -16.24 7.58 -6.52
N ALA A 63 -15.28 7.95 -7.38
CA ALA A 63 -14.55 6.99 -8.20
C ALA A 63 -13.80 5.98 -7.33
N ALA A 64 -13.10 6.43 -6.29
CA ALA A 64 -12.46 5.55 -5.32
C ALA A 64 -13.47 4.57 -4.70
N THR A 65 -14.64 5.04 -4.26
CA THR A 65 -15.71 4.20 -3.68
C THR A 65 -16.22 3.15 -4.68
N LEU A 66 -16.41 3.51 -5.94
CA LEU A 66 -16.89 2.60 -6.97
C LEU A 66 -15.84 1.60 -7.42
N ILE A 67 -14.57 2.03 -7.54
CA ILE A 67 -13.43 1.19 -7.93
C ILE A 67 -13.05 0.22 -6.79
N LEU A 68 -13.08 0.70 -5.54
CA LEU A 68 -12.79 -0.09 -4.34
C LEU A 68 -13.84 -1.18 -4.05
N ARG A 69 -14.92 -1.23 -4.84
CA ARG A 69 -15.97 -2.24 -4.74
C ARG A 69 -15.53 -3.63 -5.20
N SER A 70 -14.52 -3.73 -6.04
CA SER A 70 -14.09 -5.03 -6.51
C SER A 70 -13.26 -5.76 -5.44
N PRO A 71 -13.52 -7.04 -5.16
CA PRO A 71 -12.67 -7.87 -4.28
C PRO A 71 -11.20 -7.82 -4.70
N GLU A 72 -10.95 -7.71 -5.98
CA GLU A 72 -9.62 -7.60 -6.60
C GLU A 72 -8.80 -6.44 -6.05
N PHE A 73 -9.43 -5.28 -5.81
CA PHE A 73 -8.72 -4.13 -5.23
C PHE A 73 -8.19 -4.44 -3.82
N ILE A 74 -8.98 -5.15 -3.00
CA ILE A 74 -8.53 -5.58 -1.68
C ILE A 74 -7.37 -6.56 -1.81
N GLN A 75 -7.44 -7.44 -2.80
CA GLN A 75 -6.43 -8.44 -3.09
C GLN A 75 -5.12 -7.83 -3.64
N TRP A 76 -5.18 -6.66 -4.29
CA TRP A 76 -4.00 -5.95 -4.80
C TRP A 76 -3.17 -5.26 -3.71
N LYS A 77 -3.77 -4.90 -2.56
CA LYS A 77 -3.08 -4.17 -1.48
C LYS A 77 -1.78 -4.85 -1.03
N PRO A 78 -1.73 -6.17 -0.79
CA PRO A 78 -0.49 -6.84 -0.41
C PRO A 78 0.58 -6.75 -1.51
N THR A 79 0.22 -6.87 -2.79
CA THR A 79 1.16 -6.74 -3.91
C THR A 79 1.84 -5.38 -3.92
N VAL A 80 1.03 -4.31 -3.85
CA VAL A 80 1.54 -2.93 -3.80
C VAL A 80 2.46 -2.75 -2.61
N PHE A 81 2.07 -3.25 -1.43
CA PHE A 81 2.90 -3.19 -0.23
C PHE A 81 4.24 -3.92 -0.43
N TYR A 82 4.24 -5.15 -0.92
CA TYR A 82 5.47 -5.92 -1.16
C TYR A 82 6.39 -5.23 -2.17
N TRP A 83 5.86 -4.66 -3.24
CA TRP A 83 6.64 -3.93 -4.23
C TRP A 83 7.18 -2.61 -3.70
N LEU A 84 6.43 -1.88 -2.88
CA LEU A 84 6.93 -0.67 -2.20
C LEU A 84 8.08 -1.02 -1.25
N VAL A 85 7.98 -2.11 -0.48
CA VAL A 85 9.07 -2.59 0.38
C VAL A 85 10.28 -2.97 -0.46
N SER A 86 10.09 -3.70 -1.57
CA SER A 86 11.16 -4.07 -2.50
C SER A 86 11.87 -2.82 -3.06
N LEU A 87 11.11 -1.83 -3.52
CA LEU A 87 11.65 -0.56 -4.03
C LEU A 87 12.39 0.23 -2.94
N ALA A 88 11.87 0.26 -1.72
CA ALA A 88 12.54 0.92 -0.59
C ALA A 88 13.88 0.24 -0.25
N LEU A 89 13.91 -1.09 -0.27
CA LEU A 89 15.14 -1.88 -0.09
C LEU A 89 16.16 -1.58 -1.20
N LEU A 90 15.74 -1.60 -2.45
CA LEU A 90 16.61 -1.22 -3.57
C LEU A 90 17.10 0.23 -3.45
N GLY A 91 16.19 1.16 -3.20
CA GLY A 91 16.52 2.59 -3.05
C GLY A 91 17.51 2.86 -1.91
N SER A 92 17.47 2.04 -0.84
CA SER A 92 18.41 2.16 0.28
C SER A 92 19.88 1.86 -0.06
N HIS A 93 20.17 1.33 -1.26
CA HIS A 93 21.54 1.18 -1.75
C HIS A 93 22.20 2.52 -2.11
N TRP A 94 21.40 3.52 -2.45
CA TRP A 94 21.85 4.85 -2.88
C TRP A 94 21.52 5.93 -1.87
N ILE A 95 20.60 5.67 -0.94
CA ILE A 95 20.09 6.68 0.02
C ILE A 95 20.49 6.30 1.43
N GLY A 96 21.42 7.06 2.02
CA GLY A 96 21.89 6.90 3.40
C GLY A 96 23.15 6.03 3.54
N GLU A 97 23.72 6.03 4.75
CA GLU A 97 24.99 5.37 5.06
C GLU A 97 24.84 3.83 5.18
N LYS A 98 23.69 3.37 5.61
CA LYS A 98 23.40 1.93 5.84
C LYS A 98 22.16 1.51 5.07
N VAL A 99 22.23 0.33 4.42
CA VAL A 99 21.09 -0.26 3.73
C VAL A 99 19.96 -0.62 4.70
N LEU A 100 18.72 -0.71 4.21
CA LEU A 100 17.53 -0.84 5.04
C LEU A 100 17.55 -2.11 5.90
N VAL A 101 17.97 -3.26 5.35
CA VAL A 101 18.09 -4.52 6.10
C VAL A 101 19.11 -4.39 7.25
N GLN A 102 20.20 -3.66 7.06
CA GLN A 102 21.19 -3.41 8.11
C GLN A 102 20.61 -2.55 9.24
N ARG A 103 19.73 -1.61 8.93
CA ARG A 103 19.02 -0.80 9.95
C ARG A 103 18.02 -1.64 10.73
N LEU A 104 17.30 -2.55 10.06
CA LEU A 104 16.26 -3.38 10.67
C LEU A 104 16.84 -4.55 11.50
N LEU A 105 17.67 -5.39 10.87
CA LEU A 105 18.25 -6.56 11.53
C LEU A 105 19.49 -6.20 12.37
N GLY A 106 20.25 -5.18 11.96
CA GLY A 106 21.44 -4.76 12.67
C GLY A 106 21.13 -4.29 14.09
N ALA A 107 20.01 -3.61 14.29
CA ALA A 107 19.59 -3.20 15.62
C ALA A 107 19.37 -4.40 16.58
N ALA A 108 18.87 -5.52 16.05
CA ALA A 108 18.63 -6.75 16.81
C ALA A 108 19.87 -7.65 16.96
N LEU A 109 20.86 -7.52 16.06
CA LEU A 109 22.02 -8.40 15.96
C LEU A 109 23.35 -7.70 16.27
N ASN A 110 23.34 -6.43 16.66
CA ASN A 110 24.53 -5.58 16.79
C ASN A 110 25.57 -6.13 17.76
N ASP A 111 25.13 -6.82 18.81
CA ASP A 111 26.02 -7.38 19.85
C ASP A 111 26.58 -8.77 19.46
N VAL A 112 26.00 -9.40 18.44
CA VAL A 112 26.29 -10.79 18.06
C VAL A 112 26.96 -10.90 16.70
N VAL A 113 26.73 -9.94 15.79
CA VAL A 113 27.16 -10.01 14.38
C VAL A 113 27.95 -8.77 13.98
N ARG A 114 29.17 -8.98 13.47
CA ARG A 114 29.99 -7.94 12.85
C ARG A 114 30.22 -8.27 11.37
N ALA A 115 29.17 -8.06 10.59
CA ALA A 115 29.23 -8.29 9.13
C ALA A 115 29.75 -7.05 8.41
N PRO A 116 30.57 -7.22 7.35
CA PRO A 116 31.03 -6.13 6.49
C PRO A 116 29.85 -5.57 5.68
N ASP A 117 29.97 -4.33 5.23
CA ASP A 117 28.92 -3.65 4.46
C ASP A 117 28.53 -4.40 3.18
N SER A 118 29.48 -5.11 2.56
CA SER A 118 29.22 -5.95 1.38
C SER A 118 28.22 -7.07 1.67
N ALA A 119 28.29 -7.69 2.85
CA ALA A 119 27.35 -8.74 3.25
C ALA A 119 25.93 -8.17 3.50
N TRP A 120 25.86 -7.00 4.12
CA TRP A 120 24.60 -6.29 4.31
C TRP A 120 23.97 -5.84 2.99
N ARG A 121 24.75 -5.34 2.05
CA ARG A 121 24.29 -4.96 0.71
C ARG A 121 23.78 -6.15 -0.08
N LEU A 122 24.50 -7.28 -0.03
CA LEU A 122 24.06 -8.52 -0.66
C LEU A 122 22.73 -8.99 -0.08
N LEU A 123 22.63 -9.03 1.26
CA LEU A 123 21.40 -9.46 1.93
C LEU A 123 20.23 -8.53 1.62
N ASN A 124 20.47 -7.22 1.55
CA ASN A 124 19.46 -6.23 1.17
C ASN A 124 18.93 -6.45 -0.25
N GLY A 125 19.80 -6.80 -1.21
CA GLY A 125 19.39 -7.18 -2.57
C GLY A 125 18.55 -8.47 -2.60
N ILE A 126 18.95 -9.47 -1.81
CA ILE A 126 18.18 -10.73 -1.67
C ILE A 126 16.78 -10.44 -1.08
N TRP A 127 16.69 -9.57 -0.07
CA TRP A 127 15.43 -9.15 0.50
C TRP A 127 14.55 -8.41 -0.51
N ALA A 128 15.12 -7.50 -1.29
CA ALA A 128 14.39 -6.81 -2.34
C ALA A 128 13.80 -7.79 -3.37
N GLY A 129 14.61 -8.75 -3.84
CA GLY A 129 14.13 -9.81 -4.74
C GLY A 129 13.04 -10.69 -4.11
N PHE A 130 13.19 -11.04 -2.84
CA PHE A 130 12.20 -11.83 -2.11
C PHE A 130 10.84 -11.09 -2.03
N TYR A 131 10.82 -9.81 -1.65
CA TYR A 131 9.57 -9.03 -1.62
C TYR A 131 8.99 -8.79 -3.01
N ALA A 132 9.82 -8.62 -4.04
CA ALA A 132 9.32 -8.56 -5.41
C ALA A 132 8.59 -9.85 -5.80
N LEU A 133 9.18 -11.02 -5.48
CA LEU A 133 8.57 -12.34 -5.73
C LEU A 133 7.30 -12.56 -4.93
N LEU A 134 7.22 -12.12 -3.66
CA LEU A 134 5.99 -12.19 -2.89
C LEU A 134 4.86 -11.39 -3.54
N GLY A 135 5.16 -10.22 -4.10
CA GLY A 135 4.18 -9.43 -4.86
C GLY A 135 3.67 -10.18 -6.08
N VAL A 136 4.56 -10.79 -6.87
CA VAL A 136 4.19 -11.61 -8.03
C VAL A 136 3.38 -12.84 -7.60
N ALA A 137 3.81 -13.53 -6.54
CA ALA A 137 3.09 -14.68 -6.01
C ALA A 137 1.68 -14.30 -5.56
N ASN A 138 1.51 -13.16 -4.86
CA ASN A 138 0.17 -12.69 -4.48
C ASN A 138 -0.71 -12.43 -5.71
N LEU A 139 -0.18 -11.85 -6.80
CA LEU A 139 -0.93 -11.69 -8.06
C LEU A 139 -1.30 -13.04 -8.67
N GLY A 140 -0.43 -14.03 -8.58
CA GLY A 140 -0.76 -15.39 -8.97
C GLY A 140 -2.00 -15.92 -8.23
N PHE A 141 -2.07 -15.73 -6.91
CA PHE A 141 -3.26 -16.09 -6.14
C PHE A 141 -4.49 -15.25 -6.53
N VAL A 142 -4.33 -13.95 -6.81
CA VAL A 142 -5.45 -13.08 -7.23
C VAL A 142 -6.08 -13.54 -8.54
N TYR A 143 -5.27 -13.91 -9.53
CA TYR A 143 -5.76 -14.19 -10.88
C TYR A 143 -6.04 -15.67 -11.15
N PHE A 144 -5.41 -16.59 -10.43
CA PHE A 144 -5.50 -18.02 -10.70
C PHE A 144 -6.25 -18.82 -9.62
N THR A 145 -6.71 -18.15 -8.53
CA THR A 145 -7.44 -18.85 -7.45
C THR A 145 -8.72 -18.12 -7.06
N SER A 146 -9.58 -18.77 -6.27
CA SER A 146 -10.78 -18.16 -5.71
C SER A 146 -10.43 -17.17 -4.59
N LEU A 147 -11.37 -16.26 -4.28
CA LEU A 147 -11.24 -15.30 -3.17
C LEU A 147 -10.98 -16.02 -1.82
N ASP A 148 -11.64 -17.15 -1.60
CA ASP A 148 -11.45 -17.94 -0.38
C ASP A 148 -10.04 -18.51 -0.31
N THR A 149 -9.55 -19.13 -1.39
CA THR A 149 -8.16 -19.65 -1.46
C THR A 149 -7.15 -18.56 -1.25
N TRP A 150 -7.35 -17.38 -1.87
CA TRP A 150 -6.51 -16.20 -1.65
C TRP A 150 -6.52 -15.76 -0.17
N THR A 151 -7.69 -15.74 0.46
CA THR A 151 -7.83 -15.37 1.89
C THR A 151 -7.08 -16.36 2.78
N TYR A 152 -7.26 -17.66 2.56
CA TYR A 152 -6.57 -18.71 3.34
C TYR A 152 -5.06 -18.79 3.08
N SER A 153 -4.55 -18.21 1.99
CA SER A 153 -3.11 -18.15 1.74
C SER A 153 -2.36 -17.16 2.63
N LYS A 154 -3.03 -16.21 3.31
CA LYS A 154 -2.38 -15.16 4.10
C LYS A 154 -1.48 -15.68 5.23
N PRO A 155 -1.90 -16.64 6.07
CA PRO A 155 -1.03 -17.23 7.08
C PRO A 155 0.24 -17.85 6.47
N PHE A 156 0.13 -18.47 5.29
CA PHE A 156 1.27 -19.05 4.59
C PHE A 156 2.29 -17.96 4.22
N PHE A 157 1.86 -16.82 3.64
CA PHE A 157 2.78 -15.71 3.34
C PHE A 157 3.47 -15.18 4.59
N VAL A 158 2.76 -15.08 5.72
CA VAL A 158 3.35 -14.66 7.01
C VAL A 158 4.44 -15.63 7.45
N VAL A 159 4.17 -16.94 7.42
CA VAL A 159 5.15 -17.96 7.78
C VAL A 159 6.38 -17.92 6.86
N VAL A 160 6.19 -17.75 5.56
CA VAL A 160 7.29 -17.63 4.58
C VAL A 160 8.18 -16.42 4.91
N VAL A 161 7.59 -15.27 5.24
CA VAL A 161 8.36 -14.07 5.64
C VAL A 161 9.13 -14.31 6.95
N LEU A 162 8.50 -14.94 7.95
CA LEU A 162 9.15 -15.23 9.22
C LEU A 162 10.31 -16.21 9.06
N VAL A 163 10.13 -17.28 8.29
CA VAL A 163 11.18 -18.27 8.00
C VAL A 163 12.34 -17.62 7.24
N PHE A 164 12.04 -16.79 6.24
CA PHE A 164 13.06 -16.07 5.48
C PHE A 164 13.84 -15.10 6.35
N THR A 165 13.17 -14.36 7.25
CA THR A 165 13.81 -13.44 8.19
C THR A 165 14.72 -14.20 9.15
N GLY A 166 14.24 -15.31 9.74
CA GLY A 166 15.03 -16.16 10.62
C GLY A 166 16.24 -16.79 9.92
N ALA A 167 16.05 -17.28 8.69
CA ALA A 167 17.15 -17.82 7.89
C ALA A 167 18.21 -16.75 7.56
N SER A 168 17.78 -15.52 7.27
CA SER A 168 18.67 -14.37 7.04
C SER A 168 19.52 -14.06 8.26
N ALA A 169 18.89 -14.00 9.45
CA ALA A 169 19.60 -13.77 10.71
C ALA A 169 20.58 -14.93 11.03
N ALA A 170 20.14 -16.17 10.86
CA ALA A 170 20.98 -17.34 11.06
C ALA A 170 22.18 -17.38 10.09
N TRP A 171 21.97 -16.99 8.84
CA TRP A 171 23.06 -16.90 7.86
C TRP A 171 24.10 -15.84 8.24
N LEU A 172 23.66 -14.67 8.72
CA LEU A 172 24.57 -13.62 9.22
C LEU A 172 25.34 -14.09 10.44
N MET A 173 24.67 -14.68 11.44
CA MET A 173 25.31 -15.20 12.63
C MET A 173 26.34 -16.26 12.31
N LYS A 174 26.00 -17.25 11.47
CA LYS A 174 26.93 -18.33 11.11
C LYS A 174 28.20 -17.84 10.41
N ARG A 175 28.11 -16.76 9.63
CA ARG A 175 29.23 -16.25 8.84
C ARG A 175 30.03 -15.12 9.49
N HIS A 176 29.41 -14.39 10.41
CA HIS A 176 29.97 -13.12 10.92
C HIS A 176 29.77 -12.97 12.43
N GLN A 177 29.81 -14.08 13.19
CA GLN A 177 29.80 -14.03 14.66
C GLN A 177 31.00 -13.21 15.18
N ALA A 178 30.74 -12.29 16.10
CA ALA A 178 31.81 -11.59 16.81
C ALA A 178 32.56 -12.57 17.70
N THR A 179 33.88 -12.56 17.67
CA THR A 179 34.72 -13.34 18.57
C THR A 179 34.58 -12.81 20.02
N PRO A 180 34.72 -13.65 21.08
CA PRO A 180 34.57 -13.23 22.44
C PRO A 180 35.41 -12.01 22.86
N GLU A 181 36.63 -11.86 22.30
CA GLU A 181 37.51 -10.71 22.51
C GLU A 181 36.95 -9.39 21.98
N GLN A 182 36.14 -9.45 20.91
CA GLN A 182 35.51 -8.26 20.30
C GLN A 182 34.21 -7.83 21.03
N GLN A 183 33.63 -8.71 21.83
CA GLN A 183 32.44 -8.40 22.63
C GLN A 183 32.83 -7.60 23.88
N GLY A 184 34.01 -7.87 24.48
CA GLY A 184 34.50 -7.17 25.69
C GLY A 184 34.90 -5.72 25.42
N SER A 185 35.39 -5.39 24.24
CA SER A 185 35.84 -4.03 23.90
C SER A 185 34.69 -3.03 23.57
N SER A 186 33.45 -3.48 23.45
CA SER A 186 32.27 -2.63 23.19
C SER A 186 31.54 -2.20 24.49
N GLN A 187 31.93 -2.78 25.63
CA GLN A 187 31.32 -2.45 26.96
C GLN A 187 32.26 -1.63 27.88
N ALA A 188 33.46 -1.31 27.40
CA ALA A 188 34.42 -0.41 28.07
C ALA A 188 34.41 0.97 27.40
#